data_d8acc8a4cd3f81dd56b6c35160828cbb
#
_entry.id   d8acc8a4cd3f81dd56b6c35160828cbb
#
_cell.length_a   1.000
_cell.length_b   1.000
_cell.length_c   1.000
_cell.angle_alpha   90.00
_cell.angle_beta   90.00
_cell.angle_gamma   90.00
#
_symmetry.space_group_name_H-M   'P 1'
#
loop_
_entity.id
_entity.type
_entity.pdbx_description
1 polymer ?
#
loop_
_entity_poly.entity_id
_entity_poly.type
_entity_poly.pdbx_seq_one_letter_code
_entity_poly.pdbx_strand_id
1 'polypeptide(L)'
;VFAISTYLSVSLVFWWTGLLPDFAMLRDRAVTPFTKRVYSILSFGWSGRAKDWQRFEEVSLVLAGLATPLVLSVHTIVSFDFATSVIPGWHTTILPPYFVAGAVFSGFAMVNTLLIVMRKVSSLEDYITVQHIELMNIIIMITGSIVGCAYITELFVAWYSGVEYEQYAFLNRATGPYWWSYWLMMTCN
;
A
#
# COMPACT_ATOMS: atom_id res chain seq x y z
N VAL A 1 8.46 -15.70 5.86
CA VAL A 1 9.45 -14.84 6.56
C VAL A 1 10.33 -14.12 5.54
N PHE A 2 11.04 -14.82 4.62
CA PHE A 2 11.97 -14.18 3.66
C PHE A 2 11.29 -13.11 2.78
N ALA A 3 10.11 -13.35 2.25
CA ALA A 3 9.39 -12.39 1.43
C ALA A 3 9.11 -11.07 2.17
N ILE A 4 8.65 -11.16 3.42
CA ILE A 4 8.34 -10.00 4.26
C ILE A 4 9.62 -9.22 4.62
N SER A 5 10.71 -9.92 4.98
CA SER A 5 11.98 -9.26 5.31
C SER A 5 12.63 -8.59 4.10
N THR A 6 12.53 -9.19 2.91
CA THR A 6 13.00 -8.56 1.67
C THR A 6 12.19 -7.30 1.34
N TYR A 7 10.87 -7.38 1.45
CA TYR A 7 9.99 -6.22 1.26
C TYR A 7 10.30 -5.08 2.24
N LEU A 8 10.46 -5.42 3.53
CA LEU A 8 10.81 -4.45 4.56
C LEU A 8 12.16 -3.77 4.25
N SER A 9 13.18 -4.57 3.87
CA SER A 9 14.50 -4.04 3.56
C SER A 9 14.49 -3.09 2.37
N VAL A 10 13.82 -3.47 1.28
CA VAL A 10 13.70 -2.61 0.07
C VAL A 10 12.91 -1.34 0.39
N SER A 11 11.81 -1.45 1.16
CA SER A 11 11.00 -0.30 1.56
C SER A 11 11.77 0.67 2.45
N LEU A 12 12.55 0.18 3.41
CA LEU A 12 13.40 1.01 4.27
C LEU A 12 14.49 1.73 3.47
N VAL A 13 15.14 1.03 2.54
CA VAL A 13 16.15 1.64 1.66
C VAL A 13 15.52 2.71 0.77
N PHE A 14 14.36 2.44 0.20
CA PHE A 14 13.65 3.39 -0.65
C PHE A 14 13.21 4.64 0.14
N TRP A 15 12.63 4.44 1.31
CA TRP A 15 12.26 5.53 2.20
C TRP A 15 13.47 6.37 2.63
N TRP A 16 14.57 5.72 3.05
CA TRP A 16 15.80 6.41 3.43
C TRP A 16 16.41 7.18 2.24
N THR A 17 16.42 6.62 1.04
CA THR A 17 16.89 7.29 -0.16
C THR A 17 16.10 8.59 -0.41
N GLY A 18 14.77 8.55 -0.25
CA GLY A 18 13.91 9.72 -0.36
C GLY A 18 14.25 10.85 0.63
N LEU A 19 14.77 10.50 1.80
CA LEU A 19 15.12 11.46 2.86
C LEU A 19 16.56 12.03 2.77
N LEU A 20 17.39 11.55 1.83
CA LEU A 20 18.78 12.00 1.72
C LEU A 20 18.93 13.53 1.59
N PRO A 21 18.16 14.24 0.73
CA PRO A 21 18.23 15.71 0.64
C PRO A 21 17.82 16.40 1.95
N ASP A 22 16.81 15.85 2.64
CA ASP A 22 16.31 16.41 3.89
C ASP A 22 17.34 16.28 5.02
N PHE A 23 17.98 15.11 5.13
CA PHE A 23 19.07 14.91 6.08
C PHE A 23 20.26 15.81 5.81
N ALA A 24 20.59 16.10 4.55
CA ALA A 24 21.64 17.05 4.21
C ALA A 24 21.27 18.47 4.64
N MET A 25 20.03 18.89 4.42
CA MET A 25 19.51 20.19 4.86
C MET A 25 19.54 20.31 6.40
N LEU A 26 19.12 19.27 7.12
CA LEU A 26 19.17 19.22 8.58
C LEU A 26 20.61 19.24 9.11
N ARG A 27 21.55 18.56 8.44
CA ARG A 27 22.98 18.61 8.75
C ARG A 27 23.52 20.05 8.68
N ASP A 28 23.16 20.76 7.62
CA ASP A 28 23.69 22.12 7.37
C ASP A 28 23.06 23.16 8.34
N ARG A 29 21.88 22.87 8.87
CA ARG A 29 21.20 23.69 9.90
C ARG A 29 21.48 23.25 11.34
N ALA A 30 22.20 22.13 11.55
CA ALA A 30 22.42 21.58 12.87
C ALA A 30 23.32 22.47 13.75
N VAL A 31 22.85 22.81 14.94
CA VAL A 31 23.55 23.66 15.91
C VAL A 31 24.55 22.88 16.76
N THR A 32 24.18 21.62 17.14
CA THR A 32 25.04 20.79 18.01
C THR A 32 25.98 19.90 17.19
N PRO A 33 27.24 19.70 17.63
CA PRO A 33 28.19 18.84 16.92
C PRO A 33 27.74 17.39 16.82
N PHE A 34 26.95 16.91 17.79
CA PHE A 34 26.40 15.55 17.79
C PHE A 34 25.35 15.39 16.69
N THR A 35 24.36 16.29 16.61
CA THR A 35 23.31 16.23 15.59
C THR A 35 23.90 16.38 14.19
N LYS A 36 24.90 17.25 14.02
CA LYS A 36 25.61 17.42 12.76
C LYS A 36 26.30 16.12 12.31
N ARG A 37 26.92 15.37 13.24
CA ARG A 37 27.57 14.10 12.93
C ARG A 37 26.54 13.02 12.53
N VAL A 38 25.42 12.93 13.26
CA VAL A 38 24.34 11.99 12.94
C VAL A 38 23.77 12.24 11.55
N TYR A 39 23.39 13.49 11.25
CA TYR A 39 22.86 13.83 9.93
C TYR A 39 23.90 13.73 8.81
N SER A 40 25.19 13.90 9.10
CA SER A 40 26.26 13.67 8.14
C SER A 40 26.35 12.21 7.71
N ILE A 41 26.16 11.28 8.64
CA ILE A 41 26.12 9.84 8.35
C ILE A 41 24.84 9.51 7.57
N LEU A 42 23.68 10.00 8.02
CA LEU A 42 22.38 9.71 7.40
C LEU A 42 22.27 10.31 5.99
N SER A 43 22.90 11.45 5.72
CA SER A 43 22.90 12.07 4.39
C SER A 43 23.85 11.42 3.38
N PHE A 44 24.64 10.43 3.80
CA PHE A 44 25.53 9.63 2.95
C PHE A 44 26.41 10.46 1.98
N GLY A 45 26.91 11.61 2.47
CA GLY A 45 27.76 12.49 1.68
C GLY A 45 27.03 13.33 0.62
N TRP A 46 25.72 13.45 0.72
CA TRP A 46 24.92 14.31 -0.17
C TRP A 46 25.42 15.75 -0.15
N SER A 47 25.72 16.30 -1.33
CA SER A 47 26.29 17.64 -1.49
C SER A 47 25.38 18.60 -2.27
N GLY A 48 24.25 18.13 -2.80
CA GLY A 48 23.29 18.94 -3.55
C GLY A 48 23.72 19.31 -4.96
N ARG A 49 24.79 18.69 -5.50
CA ARG A 49 25.24 18.94 -6.87
C ARG A 49 24.25 18.34 -7.89
N ALA A 50 24.24 18.86 -9.10
CA ALA A 50 23.41 18.33 -10.18
C ALA A 50 23.59 16.83 -10.40
N LYS A 51 24.82 16.32 -10.25
CA LYS A 51 25.12 14.88 -10.34
C LYS A 51 24.48 14.06 -9.22
N ASP A 52 24.35 14.62 -8.01
CA ASP A 52 23.70 13.93 -6.88
C ASP A 52 22.20 13.82 -7.13
N TRP A 53 21.59 14.87 -7.69
CA TRP A 53 20.16 14.86 -8.08
C TRP A 53 19.88 13.86 -9.21
N GLN A 54 20.72 13.83 -10.24
CA GLN A 54 20.57 12.85 -11.32
C GLN A 54 20.66 11.42 -10.80
N ARG A 55 21.64 11.12 -9.94
CA ARG A 55 21.75 9.78 -9.32
C ARG A 55 20.57 9.45 -8.42
N PHE A 56 20.05 10.44 -7.72
CA PHE A 56 18.87 10.27 -6.87
C PHE A 56 17.65 9.86 -7.69
N GLU A 57 17.41 10.52 -8.82
CA GLU A 57 16.32 10.17 -9.74
C GLU A 57 16.49 8.75 -10.30
N GLU A 58 17.69 8.41 -10.77
CA GLU A 58 18.00 7.08 -11.28
C GLU A 58 17.79 5.98 -10.22
N VAL A 59 18.33 6.16 -9.02
CA VAL A 59 18.18 5.20 -7.91
C VAL A 59 16.72 5.10 -7.47
N SER A 60 16.01 6.21 -7.37
CA SER A 60 14.60 6.22 -7.00
C SER A 60 13.75 5.47 -8.02
N LEU A 61 14.02 5.66 -9.31
CA LEU A 61 13.33 4.94 -10.38
C LEU A 61 13.59 3.43 -10.32
N VAL A 62 14.83 3.02 -10.11
CA VAL A 62 15.20 1.60 -9.98
C VAL A 62 14.54 0.98 -8.74
N LEU A 63 14.57 1.66 -7.61
CA LEU A 63 13.94 1.18 -6.37
C LEU A 63 12.41 1.10 -6.51
N ALA A 64 11.77 2.06 -7.14
CA ALA A 64 10.34 2.03 -7.42
C ALA A 64 9.98 0.86 -8.36
N GLY A 65 10.78 0.67 -9.43
CA GLY A 65 10.63 -0.45 -10.35
C GLY A 65 10.82 -1.82 -9.70
N LEU A 66 11.68 -1.91 -8.69
CA LEU A 66 11.89 -3.13 -7.90
C LEU A 66 10.77 -3.33 -6.86
N ALA A 67 10.35 -2.25 -6.19
CA ALA A 67 9.33 -2.32 -5.14
C ALA A 67 7.96 -2.76 -5.69
N THR A 68 7.58 -2.33 -6.88
CA THR A 68 6.26 -2.63 -7.47
C THR A 68 6.00 -4.14 -7.62
N PRO A 69 6.80 -4.94 -8.34
CA PRO A 69 6.57 -6.38 -8.44
C PRO A 69 6.78 -7.08 -7.08
N LEU A 70 7.65 -6.55 -6.23
CA LEU A 70 7.89 -7.12 -4.90
C LEU A 70 6.66 -6.98 -4.00
N VAL A 71 5.98 -5.84 -4.01
CA VAL A 71 4.72 -5.63 -3.26
C VAL A 71 3.66 -6.63 -3.72
N LEU A 72 3.47 -6.78 -5.03
CA LEU A 72 2.49 -7.71 -5.59
C LEU A 72 2.81 -9.15 -5.17
N SER A 73 4.07 -9.59 -5.29
CA SER A 73 4.50 -10.94 -4.94
C SER A 73 4.35 -11.23 -3.44
N VAL A 74 4.72 -10.29 -2.58
CA VAL A 74 4.59 -10.46 -1.11
C VAL A 74 3.14 -10.59 -0.70
N HIS A 75 2.26 -9.72 -1.20
CA HIS A 75 0.83 -9.80 -0.88
C HIS A 75 0.21 -11.10 -1.40
N THR A 76 0.63 -11.57 -2.58
CA THR A 76 0.20 -12.86 -3.13
C THR A 76 0.65 -14.02 -2.23
N ILE A 77 1.92 -14.06 -1.83
CA ILE A 77 2.45 -15.14 -0.98
C ILE A 77 1.75 -15.16 0.39
N VAL A 78 1.60 -14.00 1.03
CA VAL A 78 0.91 -13.89 2.32
C VAL A 78 -0.55 -14.31 2.21
N SER A 79 -1.24 -13.96 1.14
CA SER A 79 -2.63 -14.36 0.93
C SER A 79 -2.79 -15.86 0.70
N PHE A 80 -1.79 -16.54 0.12
CA PHE A 80 -1.80 -18.00 0.01
C PHE A 80 -1.74 -18.69 1.37
N ASP A 81 -1.04 -18.12 2.36
CA ASP A 81 -1.02 -18.67 3.72
C ASP A 81 -2.44 -18.73 4.32
N PHE A 82 -3.30 -17.77 3.97
CA PHE A 82 -4.71 -17.78 4.38
C PHE A 82 -5.57 -18.66 3.46
N ALA A 83 -5.39 -18.58 2.15
CA ALA A 83 -6.18 -19.34 1.18
C ALA A 83 -6.01 -20.84 1.29
N THR A 84 -4.87 -21.32 1.77
CA THR A 84 -4.59 -22.74 2.02
C THR A 84 -4.99 -23.21 3.42
N SER A 85 -5.50 -22.30 4.27
CA SER A 85 -5.99 -22.66 5.60
C SER A 85 -7.27 -23.48 5.51
N VAL A 86 -7.51 -24.29 6.52
CA VAL A 86 -8.76 -25.10 6.63
C VAL A 86 -9.93 -24.34 7.25
N ILE A 87 -9.74 -23.05 7.52
CA ILE A 87 -10.76 -22.21 8.20
C ILE A 87 -11.85 -21.81 7.21
N PRO A 88 -13.13 -22.10 7.50
CA PRO A 88 -14.24 -21.72 6.65
C PRO A 88 -14.28 -20.20 6.38
N GLY A 89 -14.52 -19.82 5.12
CA GLY A 89 -14.56 -18.43 4.68
C GLY A 89 -13.21 -17.80 4.37
N TRP A 90 -12.08 -18.52 4.54
CA TRP A 90 -10.74 -18.12 4.13
C TRP A 90 -10.16 -19.05 3.06
N HIS A 91 -10.61 -20.30 3.04
CA HIS A 91 -10.20 -21.33 2.09
C HIS A 91 -10.85 -21.09 0.72
N THR A 92 -10.28 -20.20 -0.08
CA THR A 92 -10.81 -19.87 -1.41
C THR A 92 -9.69 -19.50 -2.37
N THR A 93 -9.81 -19.93 -3.62
CA THR A 93 -8.84 -19.63 -4.69
C THR A 93 -8.88 -18.17 -5.16
N ILE A 94 -9.96 -17.45 -4.88
CA ILE A 94 -10.10 -16.03 -5.25
C ILE A 94 -9.36 -15.10 -4.28
N LEU A 95 -8.99 -15.60 -3.08
CA LEU A 95 -8.38 -14.78 -2.04
C LEU A 95 -7.08 -14.10 -2.50
N PRO A 96 -6.10 -14.76 -3.16
CA PRO A 96 -4.87 -14.09 -3.57
C PRO A 96 -5.06 -12.91 -4.52
N PRO A 97 -5.76 -13.01 -5.67
CA PRO A 97 -5.96 -11.88 -6.54
C PRO A 97 -6.79 -10.77 -5.92
N TYR A 98 -7.81 -11.10 -5.14
CA TYR A 98 -8.62 -10.14 -4.43
C TYR A 98 -7.84 -9.41 -3.33
N PHE A 99 -6.98 -10.11 -2.59
CA PHE A 99 -6.14 -9.53 -1.55
C PHE A 99 -5.14 -8.51 -2.12
N VAL A 100 -4.53 -8.83 -3.27
CA VAL A 100 -3.64 -7.92 -4.00
C VAL A 100 -4.40 -6.69 -4.50
N ALA A 101 -5.57 -6.88 -5.11
CA ALA A 101 -6.40 -5.77 -5.57
C ALA A 101 -6.82 -4.86 -4.41
N GLY A 102 -7.21 -5.43 -3.26
CA GLY A 102 -7.56 -4.70 -2.05
C GLY A 102 -6.39 -3.91 -1.46
N ALA A 103 -5.18 -4.46 -1.50
CA ALA A 103 -3.97 -3.77 -1.06
C ALA A 103 -3.67 -2.55 -1.95
N VAL A 104 -3.78 -2.68 -3.27
CA VAL A 104 -3.61 -1.56 -4.20
C VAL A 104 -4.71 -0.52 -4.01
N PHE A 105 -5.96 -0.94 -3.94
CA PHE A 105 -7.12 -0.09 -3.70
C PHE A 105 -6.96 0.77 -2.44
N SER A 106 -6.68 0.15 -1.30
CA SER A 106 -6.54 0.85 -0.01
C SER A 106 -5.29 1.74 0.02
N GLY A 107 -4.18 1.31 -0.58
CA GLY A 107 -2.95 2.09 -0.68
C GLY A 107 -3.14 3.36 -1.49
N PHE A 108 -3.72 3.28 -2.68
CA PHE A 108 -4.01 4.46 -3.50
C PHE A 108 -5.04 5.39 -2.86
N ALA A 109 -6.08 4.84 -2.21
CA ALA A 109 -7.07 5.64 -1.50
C ALA A 109 -6.45 6.44 -0.34
N MET A 110 -5.57 5.81 0.45
CA MET A 110 -4.84 6.47 1.53
C MET A 110 -3.94 7.59 1.00
N VAL A 111 -3.12 7.30 -0.01
CA VAL A 111 -2.20 8.30 -0.60
C VAL A 111 -2.98 9.45 -1.21
N ASN A 112 -4.07 9.17 -1.94
CA ASN A 112 -4.91 10.21 -2.54
C ASN A 112 -5.53 11.12 -1.48
N THR A 113 -6.00 10.56 -0.37
CA THR A 113 -6.53 11.34 0.76
C THR A 113 -5.47 12.28 1.34
N LEU A 114 -4.24 11.78 1.56
CA LEU A 114 -3.13 12.59 2.06
C LEU A 114 -2.75 13.69 1.07
N LEU A 115 -2.69 13.39 -0.23
CA LEU A 115 -2.36 14.37 -1.27
C LEU A 115 -3.40 15.50 -1.36
N ILE A 116 -4.70 15.20 -1.23
CA ILE A 116 -5.76 16.21 -1.22
C ILE A 116 -5.61 17.15 -0.02
N VAL A 117 -5.34 16.58 1.17
CA VAL A 117 -5.12 17.38 2.39
C VAL A 117 -3.86 18.24 2.24
N MET A 118 -2.75 17.67 1.81
CA MET A 118 -1.48 18.40 1.62
C MET A 118 -1.61 19.49 0.55
N ARG A 119 -2.28 19.20 -0.56
CA ARG A 119 -2.55 20.17 -1.63
C ARG A 119 -3.22 21.43 -1.08
N LYS A 120 -4.22 21.25 -0.19
CA LYS A 120 -4.96 22.36 0.40
C LYS A 120 -4.21 23.09 1.52
N VAL A 121 -3.55 22.33 2.42
CA VAL A 121 -2.87 22.91 3.59
C VAL A 121 -1.57 23.61 3.21
N SER A 122 -0.82 23.05 2.26
CA SER A 122 0.50 23.56 1.86
C SER A 122 0.45 24.39 0.57
N SER A 123 -0.75 24.69 0.02
CA SER A 123 -0.93 25.44 -1.24
C SER A 123 -0.09 24.87 -2.40
N LEU A 124 -0.06 23.55 -2.53
CA LEU A 124 0.70 22.83 -3.57
C LEU A 124 -0.13 22.58 -4.83
N GLU A 125 -1.03 23.47 -5.20
CA GLU A 125 -1.97 23.29 -6.29
C GLU A 125 -1.30 23.17 -7.65
N ASP A 126 -0.18 23.86 -7.83
CA ASP A 126 0.61 23.85 -9.07
C ASP A 126 1.40 22.54 -9.25
N TYR A 127 1.76 21.86 -8.15
CA TYR A 127 2.51 20.60 -8.18
C TYR A 127 1.59 19.38 -8.16
N ILE A 128 0.57 19.39 -7.31
CA ILE A 128 -0.42 18.32 -7.20
C ILE A 128 -1.65 18.76 -8.01
N THR A 129 -1.62 18.50 -9.31
CA THR A 129 -2.72 18.90 -10.20
C THR A 129 -3.93 17.98 -10.04
N VAL A 130 -5.11 18.46 -10.48
CA VAL A 130 -6.34 17.66 -10.49
C VAL A 130 -6.17 16.40 -11.34
N GLN A 131 -5.39 16.48 -12.42
CA GLN A 131 -5.10 15.34 -13.28
C GLN A 131 -4.40 14.18 -12.55
N HIS A 132 -3.49 14.47 -11.62
CA HIS A 132 -2.87 13.42 -10.78
C HIS A 132 -3.92 12.72 -9.92
N ILE A 133 -4.83 13.47 -9.32
CA ILE A 133 -5.92 12.93 -8.49
C ILE A 133 -6.89 12.10 -9.34
N GLU A 134 -7.23 12.54 -10.55
CA GLU A 134 -8.08 11.79 -11.48
C GLU A 134 -7.48 10.46 -11.89
N LEU A 135 -6.19 10.44 -12.24
CA LEU A 135 -5.49 9.20 -12.59
C LEU A 135 -5.45 8.20 -11.42
N MET A 136 -5.23 8.68 -10.20
CA MET A 136 -5.29 7.84 -9.00
C MET A 136 -6.70 7.30 -8.77
N ASN A 137 -7.73 8.11 -8.95
CA ASN A 137 -9.13 7.68 -8.82
C ASN A 137 -9.52 6.61 -9.86
N ILE A 138 -8.98 6.66 -11.07
CA ILE A 138 -9.20 5.60 -12.08
C ILE A 138 -8.63 4.27 -11.58
N ILE A 139 -7.44 4.26 -11.00
CA ILE A 139 -6.84 3.04 -10.42
C ILE A 139 -7.67 2.53 -9.25
N ILE A 140 -8.13 3.43 -8.36
CA ILE A 140 -9.02 3.10 -7.24
C ILE A 140 -10.32 2.49 -7.75
N MET A 141 -10.95 3.04 -8.78
CA MET A 141 -12.18 2.51 -9.38
C MET A 141 -11.98 1.10 -9.97
N ILE A 142 -10.89 0.87 -10.70
CA ILE A 142 -10.62 -0.43 -11.32
C ILE A 142 -10.37 -1.48 -10.22
N THR A 143 -9.50 -1.19 -9.27
CA THR A 143 -9.16 -2.13 -8.19
C THR A 143 -10.31 -2.35 -7.23
N GLY A 144 -11.09 -1.33 -6.89
CA GLY A 144 -12.31 -1.43 -6.10
C GLY A 144 -13.37 -2.28 -6.79
N SER A 145 -13.55 -2.14 -8.11
CA SER A 145 -14.45 -3.00 -8.88
C SER A 145 -14.04 -4.48 -8.84
N ILE A 146 -12.74 -4.78 -8.90
CA ILE A 146 -12.23 -6.15 -8.76
C ILE A 146 -12.55 -6.69 -7.36
N VAL A 147 -12.33 -5.89 -6.31
CA VAL A 147 -12.65 -6.27 -4.92
C VAL A 147 -14.15 -6.50 -4.74
N GLY A 148 -14.99 -5.61 -5.27
CA GLY A 148 -16.45 -5.77 -5.24
C GLY A 148 -16.94 -7.03 -5.95
N CYS A 149 -16.39 -7.32 -7.13
CA CYS A 149 -16.68 -8.59 -7.84
C CYS A 149 -16.24 -9.82 -7.03
N ALA A 150 -15.11 -9.75 -6.33
CA ALA A 150 -14.64 -10.83 -5.47
C ALA A 150 -15.62 -11.09 -4.31
N TYR A 151 -16.12 -10.05 -3.64
CA TYR A 151 -17.12 -10.20 -2.57
C TYR A 151 -18.41 -10.88 -3.06
N ILE A 152 -18.90 -10.49 -4.24
CA ILE A 152 -20.09 -11.11 -4.83
C ILE A 152 -19.82 -12.59 -5.16
N THR A 153 -18.64 -12.88 -5.70
CA THR A 153 -18.24 -14.25 -6.03
C THR A 153 -18.10 -15.11 -4.79
N GLU A 154 -17.51 -14.60 -3.70
CA GLU A 154 -17.41 -15.33 -2.43
C GLU A 154 -18.80 -15.67 -1.85
N LEU A 155 -19.72 -14.71 -1.84
CA LEU A 155 -21.11 -14.94 -1.40
C LEU A 155 -21.81 -15.99 -2.26
N PHE A 156 -21.65 -15.90 -3.58
CA PHE A 156 -22.21 -16.86 -4.52
C PHE A 156 -21.67 -18.26 -4.30
N VAL A 157 -20.35 -18.42 -4.17
CA VAL A 157 -19.69 -19.71 -3.93
C VAL A 157 -20.13 -20.31 -2.60
N ALA A 158 -20.19 -19.52 -1.53
CA ALA A 158 -20.65 -19.99 -0.22
C ALA A 158 -22.10 -20.49 -0.26
N TRP A 159 -22.97 -19.83 -1.02
CA TRP A 159 -24.35 -20.25 -1.22
C TRP A 159 -24.42 -21.51 -2.11
N TYR A 160 -23.69 -21.54 -3.23
CA TYR A 160 -23.76 -22.60 -4.24
C TYR A 160 -23.10 -23.91 -3.75
N SER A 161 -22.02 -23.84 -2.97
CA SER A 161 -21.27 -25.01 -2.48
C SER A 161 -22.10 -25.91 -1.58
N GLY A 162 -23.11 -25.39 -0.90
CA GLY A 162 -23.95 -26.13 0.04
C GLY A 162 -23.24 -26.59 1.31
N VAL A 163 -22.00 -26.15 1.56
CA VAL A 163 -21.24 -26.49 2.76
C VAL A 163 -21.76 -25.67 3.95
N GLU A 164 -22.33 -26.33 4.94
CA GLU A 164 -22.96 -25.69 6.09
C GLU A 164 -22.04 -24.74 6.86
N TYR A 165 -20.79 -25.12 7.02
CA TYR A 165 -19.80 -24.29 7.74
C TYR A 165 -19.48 -22.98 7.01
N GLU A 166 -19.39 -23.01 5.69
CA GLU A 166 -19.15 -21.80 4.88
C GLU A 166 -20.40 -20.93 4.86
N GLN A 167 -21.57 -21.50 4.63
CA GLN A 167 -22.84 -20.78 4.69
C GLN A 167 -23.04 -20.09 6.04
N TYR A 168 -22.77 -20.82 7.14
CA TYR A 168 -22.84 -20.25 8.47
C TYR A 168 -21.85 -19.08 8.66
N ALA A 169 -20.62 -19.22 8.21
CA ALA A 169 -19.60 -18.16 8.32
C ALA A 169 -20.03 -16.86 7.61
N PHE A 170 -20.58 -16.98 6.39
CA PHE A 170 -21.04 -15.82 5.62
C PHE A 170 -22.35 -15.23 6.17
N LEU A 171 -23.31 -16.06 6.58
CA LEU A 171 -24.54 -15.62 7.24
C LEU A 171 -24.21 -14.88 8.56
N ASN A 172 -23.30 -15.40 9.36
CA ASN A 172 -22.88 -14.77 10.60
C ASN A 172 -22.14 -13.44 10.38
N ARG A 173 -21.41 -13.28 9.26
CA ARG A 173 -20.86 -11.96 8.88
C ARG A 173 -21.97 -10.97 8.53
N ALA A 174 -22.99 -11.41 7.81
CA ALA A 174 -24.07 -10.55 7.32
C ALA A 174 -25.13 -10.21 8.39
N THR A 175 -25.41 -11.11 9.34
CA THR A 175 -26.51 -10.99 10.30
C THR A 175 -26.09 -11.12 11.77
N GLY A 176 -24.85 -11.49 12.05
CA GLY A 176 -24.31 -11.71 13.40
C GLY A 176 -24.02 -10.43 14.18
N PRO A 177 -23.35 -10.52 15.35
CA PRO A 177 -23.12 -9.38 16.26
C PRO A 177 -22.37 -8.21 15.62
N TYR A 178 -21.55 -8.46 14.61
CA TYR A 178 -20.72 -7.46 13.91
C TYR A 178 -21.20 -7.18 12.47
N TRP A 179 -22.49 -7.45 12.15
CA TRP A 179 -23.07 -7.25 10.83
C TRP A 179 -22.86 -5.84 10.28
N TRP A 180 -22.90 -4.82 11.13
CA TRP A 180 -22.71 -3.42 10.76
C TRP A 180 -21.32 -3.16 10.16
N SER A 181 -20.27 -3.80 10.68
CA SER A 181 -18.90 -3.68 10.17
C SER A 181 -18.77 -4.31 8.78
N TYR A 182 -19.40 -5.45 8.56
CA TYR A 182 -19.43 -6.11 7.27
C TYR A 182 -20.14 -5.25 6.20
N TRP A 183 -21.32 -4.74 6.52
CA TRP A 183 -22.05 -3.89 5.57
C TRP A 183 -21.39 -2.53 5.35
N LEU A 184 -20.75 -1.96 6.37
CA LEU A 184 -19.95 -0.75 6.21
C LEU A 184 -18.80 -0.97 5.24
N MET A 185 -18.07 -2.08 5.37
CA MET A 185 -17.00 -2.46 4.43
C MET A 185 -17.52 -2.60 3.00
N MET A 186 -18.66 -3.27 2.81
CA MET A 186 -19.28 -3.47 1.49
C MET A 186 -19.76 -2.17 0.84
N THR A 187 -20.27 -1.22 1.64
CA THR A 187 -20.79 0.06 1.13
C THR A 187 -19.69 1.09 0.89
N CYS A 188 -18.55 0.98 1.56
CA CYS A 188 -17.41 1.89 1.37
C CYS A 188 -16.46 1.45 0.23
N ASN A 189 -16.67 0.26 -0.35
CA ASN A 189 -15.92 -0.23 -1.50
C ASN A 189 -16.58 0.20 -2.80
#